data_055629c753c6dc67f33d529c1fa4df9d
#
_entry.id   055629c753c6dc67f33d529c1fa4df9d
#
_cell.length_a   1.000
_cell.length_b   1.000
_cell.length_c   1.000
_cell.angle_alpha   90.00
_cell.angle_beta   90.00
_cell.angle_gamma   90.00
#
_symmetry.space_group_name_H-M   'P 1'
#
loop_
_entity.id
_entity.type
_entity.pdbx_description
1 polymer ?
#
loop_
_entity_poly.entity_id
_entity_poly.type
_entity_poly.pdbx_seq_one_letter_code
_entity_poly.pdbx_strand_id
1 'polypeptide(L)'
;MELEITEKIEKQDQDTIFQGLLKYNLARLEDKNPVDLGIYIRDKAGKIVAGFIGVTHGNWLSIKYLWVSEKLRYKGTGSQLLYKAEKIAKERGCKYVFLDTFSFQAPKFYEKFGYHKVFSLENYPLTGKRYYYRKIL
;
A
#
# COMPACT_ATOMS: atom_id res chain seq x y z
N MET A 1 -10.17 -0.28 -37.09
CA MET A 1 -9.71 0.14 -35.77
C MET A 1 -8.20 -0.02 -35.67
N GLU A 2 -7.53 1.07 -35.45
CA GLU A 2 -6.07 1.06 -35.30
C GLU A 2 -5.69 1.09 -33.83
N LEU A 3 -4.60 0.39 -33.50
CA LEU A 3 -4.04 0.37 -32.16
C LEU A 3 -2.79 1.25 -32.14
N GLU A 4 -2.78 2.18 -31.21
CA GLU A 4 -1.60 3.01 -30.95
C GLU A 4 -0.81 2.42 -29.79
N ILE A 5 0.50 2.18 -29.96
CA ILE A 5 1.34 1.58 -28.96
C ILE A 5 2.42 2.58 -28.54
N THR A 6 2.59 2.77 -27.23
CA THR A 6 3.57 3.71 -26.71
C THR A 6 4.21 3.17 -25.44
N GLU A 7 5.48 3.50 -25.24
CA GLU A 7 6.19 3.25 -23.98
C GLU A 7 6.18 4.50 -23.10
N LYS A 8 5.72 5.63 -23.65
CA LYS A 8 5.65 6.90 -22.93
C LYS A 8 4.20 7.27 -22.69
N ILE A 9 3.72 6.99 -21.51
CA ILE A 9 2.32 7.22 -21.14
C ILE A 9 2.15 8.67 -20.67
N GLU A 10 1.40 9.45 -21.42
CA GLU A 10 1.08 10.81 -21.02
C GLU A 10 0.02 10.80 -19.93
N LYS A 11 0.16 11.72 -18.97
CA LYS A 11 -0.76 11.81 -17.84
C LYS A 11 -2.21 11.97 -18.29
N GLN A 12 -2.44 12.80 -19.31
CA GLN A 12 -3.78 13.05 -19.83
C GLN A 12 -4.43 11.79 -20.37
N ASP A 13 -3.67 10.97 -21.08
CA ASP A 13 -4.17 9.71 -21.63
C ASP A 13 -4.47 8.69 -20.53
N GLN A 14 -3.61 8.62 -19.55
CA GLN A 14 -3.83 7.77 -18.38
C GLN A 14 -5.09 8.18 -17.63
N ASP A 15 -5.27 9.49 -17.41
CA ASP A 15 -6.45 10.02 -16.72
C ASP A 15 -7.73 9.70 -17.49
N THR A 16 -7.70 9.79 -18.83
CA THR A 16 -8.87 9.47 -19.67
C THR A 16 -9.29 8.00 -19.48
N ILE A 17 -8.32 7.11 -19.51
CA ILE A 17 -8.59 5.67 -19.32
C ILE A 17 -9.09 5.41 -17.90
N PHE A 18 -8.43 6.02 -16.91
CA PHE A 18 -8.82 5.87 -15.51
C PHE A 18 -10.26 6.36 -15.28
N GLN A 19 -10.62 7.51 -15.82
CA GLN A 19 -11.97 8.06 -15.65
C GLN A 19 -13.03 7.16 -16.30
N GLY A 20 -12.72 6.58 -17.45
CA GLY A 20 -13.64 5.65 -18.12
C GLY A 20 -13.87 4.40 -17.26
N LEU A 21 -12.79 3.85 -16.69
CA LEU A 21 -12.89 2.69 -15.81
C LEU A 21 -13.61 3.03 -14.50
N LEU A 22 -13.31 4.19 -13.92
CA LEU A 22 -13.93 4.64 -12.69
C LEU A 22 -15.45 4.78 -12.85
N LYS A 23 -15.90 5.35 -13.95
CA LYS A 23 -17.33 5.52 -14.25
C LYS A 23 -18.04 4.16 -14.29
N TYR A 24 -17.41 3.16 -14.91
CA TYR A 24 -17.94 1.81 -14.96
C TYR A 24 -17.98 1.18 -13.55
N ASN A 25 -16.89 1.33 -12.78
CA ASN A 25 -16.77 0.73 -11.46
C ASN A 25 -17.75 1.35 -10.46
N LEU A 26 -17.91 2.68 -10.47
CA LEU A 26 -18.78 3.38 -9.52
C LEU A 26 -20.23 2.93 -9.59
N ALA A 27 -20.66 2.45 -10.75
CA ALA A 27 -22.01 1.92 -10.90
C ALA A 27 -22.21 0.57 -10.23
N ARG A 28 -21.10 -0.13 -9.84
CA ARG A 28 -21.12 -1.50 -9.36
C ARG A 28 -20.46 -1.70 -8.00
N LEU A 29 -19.63 -0.77 -7.55
CA LEU A 29 -18.96 -0.89 -6.26
C LEU A 29 -19.93 -0.66 -5.11
N GLU A 30 -19.83 -1.50 -4.09
CA GLU A 30 -20.63 -1.38 -2.87
C GLU A 30 -20.18 -0.18 -2.03
N ASP A 31 -18.86 0.03 -1.93
CA ASP A 31 -18.28 1.17 -1.25
C ASP A 31 -17.55 2.04 -2.29
N LYS A 32 -17.94 3.31 -2.36
CA LYS A 32 -17.44 4.24 -3.37
C LYS A 32 -16.50 5.29 -2.80
N ASN A 33 -16.09 5.15 -1.53
CA ASN A 33 -15.34 6.18 -0.81
C ASN A 33 -13.98 5.68 -0.33
N PRO A 34 -13.02 5.41 -1.24
CA PRO A 34 -11.65 5.16 -0.80
C PRO A 34 -11.11 6.44 -0.17
N VAL A 35 -10.43 6.29 0.97
CA VAL A 35 -9.86 7.43 1.71
C VAL A 35 -8.38 7.18 1.94
N ASP A 36 -7.57 8.12 1.51
CA ASP A 36 -6.12 8.04 1.70
C ASP A 36 -5.76 8.12 3.19
N LEU A 37 -4.65 7.47 3.52
CA LEU A 37 -4.08 7.52 4.86
C LEU A 37 -2.58 7.77 4.75
N GLY A 38 -2.13 8.91 5.26
CA GLY A 38 -0.71 9.23 5.37
C GLY A 38 -0.35 9.45 6.81
N ILE A 39 0.77 8.88 7.26
CA ILE A 39 1.32 9.10 8.60
C ILE A 39 2.80 9.40 8.42
N TYR A 40 3.24 10.59 8.86
CA TYR A 40 4.60 11.06 8.60
C TYR A 40 5.32 11.40 9.89
N ILE A 41 6.62 11.13 9.89
CA ILE A 41 7.53 11.61 10.94
C ILE A 41 8.48 12.56 10.26
N ARG A 42 8.56 13.80 10.78
CA ARG A 42 9.43 14.83 10.24
C ARG A 42 10.52 15.18 11.24
N ASP A 43 11.69 15.55 10.73
CA ASP A 43 12.77 16.08 11.57
C ASP A 43 12.52 17.55 11.88
N LYS A 44 13.46 18.18 12.60
CA LYS A 44 13.35 19.59 13.00
C LYS A 44 13.31 20.55 11.81
N ALA A 45 13.86 20.12 10.67
CA ALA A 45 13.85 20.93 9.45
C ALA A 45 12.59 20.71 8.61
N GLY A 46 11.67 19.84 9.05
CA GLY A 46 10.44 19.56 8.35
C GLY A 46 10.55 18.46 7.29
N LYS A 47 11.71 17.81 7.18
CA LYS A 47 11.92 16.75 6.21
C LYS A 47 11.33 15.43 6.73
N ILE A 48 10.63 14.70 5.86
CA ILE A 48 10.08 13.38 6.21
C ILE A 48 11.24 12.40 6.37
N VAL A 49 11.32 11.76 7.53
CA VAL A 49 12.35 10.78 7.86
C VAL A 49 11.78 9.38 8.07
N ALA A 50 10.47 9.25 8.12
CA ALA A 50 9.77 7.97 8.13
C ALA A 50 8.32 8.23 7.77
N GLY A 51 7.63 7.22 7.27
CA GLY A 51 6.23 7.40 6.93
C GLY A 51 5.54 6.15 6.43
N PHE A 52 4.24 6.28 6.39
CA PHE A 52 3.30 5.27 5.93
C PHE A 52 2.35 5.92 4.94
N ILE A 53 2.06 5.24 3.85
CA ILE A 53 1.00 5.64 2.93
C ILE A 53 0.15 4.43 2.61
N GLY A 54 -1.17 4.61 2.71
CA GLY A 54 -2.11 3.57 2.36
C GLY A 54 -3.45 4.15 1.97
N VAL A 55 -4.41 3.28 1.77
CA VAL A 55 -5.80 3.64 1.41
C VAL A 55 -6.74 2.71 2.15
N THR A 56 -7.77 3.25 2.76
CA THR A 56 -8.86 2.43 3.29
C THR A 56 -10.01 2.45 2.28
N HIS A 57 -10.56 1.28 1.98
CA HIS A 57 -11.68 1.14 1.07
C HIS A 57 -12.56 -0.01 1.58
N GLY A 58 -13.73 0.32 2.09
CA GLY A 58 -14.62 -0.68 2.69
C GLY A 58 -13.94 -1.42 3.82
N ASN A 59 -13.87 -2.73 3.72
CA ASN A 59 -13.31 -3.60 4.75
C ASN A 59 -11.78 -3.62 4.79
N TRP A 60 -11.10 -2.99 3.85
CA TRP A 60 -9.68 -3.20 3.65
C TRP A 60 -8.84 -1.94 3.79
N LEU A 61 -7.72 -2.07 4.51
CA LEU A 61 -6.59 -1.15 4.42
C LEU A 61 -5.58 -1.75 3.45
N SER A 62 -5.23 -0.99 2.44
CA SER A 62 -4.17 -1.34 1.49
C SER A 62 -2.93 -0.53 1.85
N ILE A 63 -1.84 -1.19 2.22
CA ILE A 63 -0.58 -0.53 2.52
C ILE A 63 0.19 -0.37 1.21
N LYS A 64 0.46 0.89 0.84
CA LYS A 64 1.22 1.19 -0.37
C LYS A 64 2.70 1.31 -0.08
N TYR A 65 3.07 2.09 0.95
CA TYR A 65 4.47 2.34 1.30
C TYR A 65 4.62 2.43 2.82
N LEU A 66 5.67 1.80 3.32
CA LEU A 66 6.13 1.96 4.69
C LEU A 66 7.65 2.08 4.64
N TRP A 67 8.17 3.22 5.10
CA TRP A 67 9.59 3.52 4.98
C TRP A 67 10.10 4.21 6.23
N VAL A 68 11.28 3.81 6.66
CA VAL A 68 12.00 4.39 7.80
C VAL A 68 13.43 4.64 7.36
N SER A 69 13.92 5.88 7.58
CA SER A 69 15.31 6.20 7.23
C SER A 69 16.28 5.36 8.06
N GLU A 70 17.49 5.16 7.54
CA GLU A 70 18.49 4.32 8.20
C GLU A 70 18.75 4.73 9.65
N LYS A 71 18.79 6.04 9.92
CA LYS A 71 19.05 6.58 11.26
C LYS A 71 18.00 6.21 12.28
N LEU A 72 16.78 5.93 11.83
CA LEU A 72 15.65 5.59 12.70
C LEU A 72 15.32 4.11 12.73
N ARG A 73 16.04 3.29 11.98
CA ARG A 73 15.81 1.84 11.95
C ARG A 73 16.20 1.19 13.27
N TYR A 74 15.61 0.04 13.56
CA TYR A 74 15.85 -0.76 14.77
C TYR A 74 15.45 -0.05 16.06
N LYS A 75 14.61 0.98 15.99
CA LYS A 75 14.11 1.72 17.16
C LYS A 75 12.60 1.57 17.34
N GLY A 76 11.97 0.65 16.60
CA GLY A 76 10.55 0.44 16.69
C GLY A 76 9.69 1.44 15.92
N THR A 77 10.31 2.28 15.11
CA THR A 77 9.59 3.32 14.36
C THR A 77 8.61 2.72 13.34
N GLY A 78 9.05 1.70 12.60
CA GLY A 78 8.20 1.04 11.62
C GLY A 78 6.99 0.38 12.26
N SER A 79 7.18 -0.27 13.41
CA SER A 79 6.07 -0.90 14.13
C SER A 79 5.10 0.12 14.70
N GLN A 80 5.58 1.29 15.14
CA GLN A 80 4.71 2.37 15.60
C GLN A 80 3.83 2.90 14.48
N LEU A 81 4.42 3.10 13.29
CA LEU A 81 3.67 3.54 12.11
C LEU A 81 2.61 2.51 11.72
N LEU A 82 2.99 1.24 11.68
CA LEU A 82 2.08 0.17 11.32
C LEU A 82 0.94 0.04 12.33
N TYR A 83 1.26 0.07 13.61
CA TYR A 83 0.26 0.01 14.68
C TYR A 83 -0.74 1.16 14.57
N LYS A 84 -0.24 2.37 14.35
CA LYS A 84 -1.10 3.55 14.22
C LYS A 84 -2.01 3.44 12.99
N ALA A 85 -1.46 2.97 11.89
CA ALA A 85 -2.24 2.78 10.66
C ALA A 85 -3.36 1.75 10.86
N GLU A 86 -3.06 0.65 11.52
CA GLU A 86 -4.06 -0.38 11.81
C GLU A 86 -5.16 0.16 12.71
N LYS A 87 -4.79 0.95 13.71
CA LYS A 87 -5.76 1.57 14.62
C LYS A 87 -6.72 2.49 13.87
N ILE A 88 -6.17 3.36 13.02
CA ILE A 88 -6.98 4.28 12.21
C ILE A 88 -7.88 3.49 11.25
N ALA A 89 -7.35 2.44 10.63
CA ALA A 89 -8.13 1.60 9.74
C ALA A 89 -9.34 0.98 10.47
N LYS A 90 -9.14 0.48 11.69
CA LYS A 90 -10.24 -0.06 12.50
C LYS A 90 -11.28 1.02 12.81
N GLU A 91 -10.84 2.22 13.14
CA GLU A 91 -11.74 3.34 13.40
C GLU A 91 -12.56 3.70 12.17
N ARG A 92 -12.00 3.48 10.96
CA ARG A 92 -12.70 3.69 9.69
C ARG A 92 -13.58 2.50 9.28
N GLY A 93 -13.62 1.44 10.09
CA GLY A 93 -14.45 0.27 9.83
C GLY A 93 -13.77 -0.85 9.08
N CYS A 94 -12.47 -0.78 8.85
CA CYS A 94 -11.74 -1.85 8.17
C CYS A 94 -11.62 -3.09 9.06
N LYS A 95 -11.70 -4.26 8.43
CA LYS A 95 -11.57 -5.55 9.09
C LYS A 95 -10.27 -6.26 8.71
N TYR A 96 -9.63 -5.83 7.64
CA TYR A 96 -8.47 -6.52 7.06
C TYR A 96 -7.45 -5.54 6.55
N VAL A 97 -6.20 -6.02 6.46
CA VAL A 97 -5.10 -5.27 5.87
C VAL A 97 -4.42 -6.15 4.84
N PHE A 98 -3.99 -5.58 3.71
CA PHE A 98 -3.12 -6.31 2.80
C PHE A 98 -1.99 -5.42 2.29
N LEU A 99 -0.92 -6.08 1.87
CA LEU A 99 0.25 -5.43 1.31
C LEU A 99 1.01 -6.41 0.43
N ASP A 100 1.93 -5.87 -0.37
CA ASP A 100 2.91 -6.69 -1.06
C ASP A 100 4.31 -6.17 -0.74
N THR A 101 5.28 -7.08 -0.75
CA THR A 101 6.67 -6.76 -0.48
C THR A 101 7.58 -7.71 -1.24
N PHE A 102 8.72 -7.20 -1.70
CA PHE A 102 9.72 -8.06 -2.31
C PHE A 102 10.37 -8.95 -1.25
N SER A 103 10.83 -10.13 -1.68
CA SER A 103 11.47 -11.08 -0.77
C SER A 103 12.74 -10.52 -0.10
N PHE A 104 13.40 -9.51 -0.71
CA PHE A 104 14.58 -8.88 -0.14
C PHE A 104 14.26 -7.72 0.82
N GLN A 105 12.99 -7.28 0.90
CA GLN A 105 12.61 -6.15 1.74
C GLN A 105 12.39 -6.59 3.20
N ALA A 106 11.13 -6.73 3.62
CA ALA A 106 10.85 -6.93 5.04
C ALA A 106 9.74 -7.96 5.31
N PRO A 107 9.77 -9.16 4.68
CA PRO A 107 8.73 -10.14 4.94
C PRO A 107 8.65 -10.55 6.42
N LYS A 108 9.80 -10.73 7.08
CA LYS A 108 9.84 -11.13 8.50
C LYS A 108 9.26 -10.05 9.41
N PHE A 109 9.42 -8.78 9.06
CA PHE A 109 8.84 -7.69 9.83
C PHE A 109 7.32 -7.83 9.89
N TYR A 110 6.68 -8.04 8.74
CA TYR A 110 5.22 -8.17 8.70
C TYR A 110 4.73 -9.45 9.36
N GLU A 111 5.43 -10.56 9.16
CA GLU A 111 5.07 -11.83 9.81
C GLU A 111 5.08 -11.71 11.34
N LYS A 112 6.02 -10.95 11.87
CA LYS A 112 6.13 -10.70 13.30
C LYS A 112 4.88 -9.98 13.86
N PHE A 113 4.19 -9.20 13.05
CA PHE A 113 2.99 -8.47 13.48
C PHE A 113 1.69 -9.13 13.04
N GLY A 114 1.75 -10.42 12.72
CA GLY A 114 0.55 -11.20 12.47
C GLY A 114 0.08 -11.22 11.03
N TYR A 115 0.92 -10.77 10.10
CA TYR A 115 0.60 -10.84 8.68
C TYR A 115 0.94 -12.22 8.14
N HIS A 116 0.06 -12.79 7.32
CA HIS A 116 0.22 -14.10 6.72
C HIS A 116 0.37 -13.99 5.22
N LYS A 117 1.34 -14.73 4.69
CA LYS A 117 1.57 -14.78 3.24
C LYS A 117 0.43 -15.56 2.60
N VAL A 118 -0.27 -14.92 1.68
CA VAL A 118 -1.39 -15.53 0.96
C VAL A 118 -1.05 -15.86 -0.48
N PHE A 119 0.00 -15.26 -1.02
CA PHE A 119 0.42 -15.50 -2.40
C PHE A 119 1.88 -15.12 -2.56
N SER A 120 2.59 -15.86 -3.43
CA SER A 120 3.97 -15.57 -3.78
C SER A 120 4.08 -15.53 -5.31
N LEU A 121 4.56 -14.39 -5.82
CA LEU A 121 4.87 -14.25 -7.24
C LEU A 121 6.32 -14.64 -7.42
N GLU A 122 6.53 -15.78 -8.10
CA GLU A 122 7.87 -16.32 -8.32
C GLU A 122 8.50 -15.67 -9.54
N ASN A 123 9.83 -15.73 -9.62
CA ASN A 123 10.57 -15.21 -10.77
C ASN A 123 10.25 -13.73 -11.03
N TYR A 124 10.25 -12.91 -9.99
CA TYR A 124 9.89 -11.51 -10.11
C TYR A 124 11.01 -10.61 -9.59
N PRO A 125 11.48 -9.62 -10.39
CA PRO A 125 11.19 -9.50 -11.82
C PRO A 125 11.88 -10.54 -12.69
N LEU A 126 12.94 -11.20 -12.20
CA LEU A 126 13.63 -12.29 -12.91
C LEU A 126 13.79 -13.50 -12.00
N THR A 127 14.62 -13.41 -10.96
CA THR A 127 14.93 -14.53 -10.06
C THR A 127 14.42 -14.33 -8.64
N GLY A 128 13.85 -13.17 -8.35
CA GLY A 128 13.33 -12.86 -7.02
C GLY A 128 11.89 -13.31 -6.83
N LYS A 129 11.30 -12.83 -5.74
CA LYS A 129 9.91 -13.11 -5.40
C LYS A 129 9.23 -11.85 -4.90
N ARG A 130 7.93 -11.79 -5.10
CA ARG A 130 7.09 -10.74 -4.56
C ARG A 130 5.99 -11.42 -3.77
N TYR A 131 5.88 -11.07 -2.47
CA TYR A 131 4.96 -11.71 -1.55
C TYR A 131 3.76 -10.80 -1.28
N TYR A 132 2.60 -11.43 -1.16
CA TYR A 132 1.36 -10.75 -0.79
C TYR A 132 0.91 -11.24 0.57
N TYR A 133 0.68 -10.29 1.49
CA TYR A 133 0.36 -10.56 2.88
C TYR A 133 -1.00 -10.02 3.25
N ARG A 134 -1.63 -10.67 4.20
CA ARG A 134 -2.92 -10.25 4.75
C ARG A 134 -2.90 -10.37 6.26
N LYS A 135 -3.66 -9.50 6.93
CA LYS A 135 -3.90 -9.59 8.37
C LYS A 135 -5.38 -9.31 8.65
N ILE A 136 -5.93 -10.03 9.62
CA ILE A 136 -7.26 -9.77 10.17
C ILE A 136 -7.09 -8.81 11.35
N LEU A 137 -7.77 -7.68 11.31
CA LEU A 137 -7.71 -6.69 12.37
C LEU A 137 -8.57 -7.07 13.57
#